data_69c9d7250e303b522397be280f69118a
#
_entry.id   69c9d7250e303b522397be280f69118a
#
_cell.length_a   1.000
_cell.length_b   1.000
_cell.length_c   1.000
_cell.angle_alpha   90.00
_cell.angle_beta   90.00
_cell.angle_gamma   90.00
#
_symmetry.space_group_name_H-M   'P 1'
#
loop_
_entity.id
_entity.type
_entity.pdbx_description
1 polymer ?
#
loop_
_entity_poly.entity_id
_entity_poly.type
_entity_poly.pdbx_seq_one_letter_code
_entity_poly.pdbx_strand_id
1 'polypeptide(L)'
;MLEIKPFTESDLGFVTRLARDQDFAPGVGDIEIYANTDRQGIWLAWENNRPVGCIAGVTYNPSYAFIGLFVVSPLHRGRGIGRHLWNHALKALSNVQCIGLEAATQMVRFYEASGFKKESITTRQQLLCLSEESQHPNTTTLHRTDISVVPLRDIPLEAVQSYDERHEISPRPHFLEQWLRHKAGDVFVAIDSKGACHGYVRIRPCLLPVNEGWRVGPWLAEESGIASLLLSNALDRHKGVILIDTPGHNPTAKKITAATGFKPLGSTVRMYRGLLPKSHDLNVYGLACLELG
;
A
#
# COMPACT_ATOMS: atom_id res chain seq x y z
N MET A 1 -5.94 4.59 33.21
CA MET A 1 -6.61 3.36 32.74
C MET A 1 -6.36 3.26 31.24
N LEU A 2 -6.11 2.07 30.72
CA LEU A 2 -5.95 1.81 29.27
C LEU A 2 -7.32 1.50 28.66
N GLU A 3 -7.67 2.20 27.59
CA GLU A 3 -8.93 2.02 26.84
C GLU A 3 -8.62 1.86 25.36
N ILE A 4 -9.36 1.00 24.66
CA ILE A 4 -9.32 0.91 23.20
C ILE A 4 -10.59 1.58 22.65
N LYS A 5 -10.41 2.61 21.80
CA LYS A 5 -11.50 3.38 21.20
C LYS A 5 -11.44 3.30 19.67
N PRO A 6 -12.59 3.31 18.99
CA PRO A 6 -12.60 3.46 17.54
C PRO A 6 -12.03 4.81 17.13
N PHE A 7 -11.43 4.86 15.95
CA PHE A 7 -10.92 6.07 15.32
C PHE A 7 -12.06 7.08 15.07
N THR A 8 -11.74 8.34 15.26
CA THR A 8 -12.58 9.48 14.86
C THR A 8 -11.74 10.46 14.03
N GLU A 9 -12.38 11.36 13.29
CA GLU A 9 -11.69 12.38 12.49
C GLU A 9 -10.73 13.24 13.32
N SER A 10 -11.04 13.48 14.60
CA SER A 10 -10.14 14.21 15.51
C SER A 10 -8.82 13.49 15.79
N ASP A 11 -8.74 12.19 15.53
CA ASP A 11 -7.54 11.37 15.74
C ASP A 11 -6.59 11.35 14.54
N LEU A 12 -7.06 11.84 13.38
CA LEU A 12 -6.31 11.82 12.12
C LEU A 12 -4.89 12.39 12.28
N GLY A 13 -4.78 13.56 12.89
CA GLY A 13 -3.49 14.21 13.12
C GLY A 13 -2.54 13.40 14.00
N PHE A 14 -3.04 12.68 15.01
CA PHE A 14 -2.23 11.80 15.84
C PHE A 14 -1.75 10.58 15.06
N VAL A 15 -2.65 9.86 14.39
CA VAL A 15 -2.31 8.64 13.63
C VAL A 15 -1.32 8.95 12.51
N THR A 16 -1.54 10.04 11.77
CA THR A 16 -0.64 10.49 10.71
C THR A 16 0.76 10.80 11.23
N ARG A 17 0.88 11.58 12.31
CA ARG A 17 2.19 11.87 12.93
C ARG A 17 2.86 10.59 13.43
N LEU A 18 2.12 9.73 14.14
CA LEU A 18 2.67 8.49 14.66
C LEU A 18 3.19 7.58 13.54
N ALA A 19 2.45 7.45 12.44
CA ALA A 19 2.88 6.70 11.27
C ALA A 19 4.13 7.31 10.62
N ARG A 20 4.16 8.64 10.47
CA ARG A 20 5.32 9.37 9.94
C ARG A 20 6.57 9.14 10.78
N ASP A 21 6.47 9.32 12.11
CA ASP A 21 7.59 9.22 13.05
C ASP A 21 8.13 7.80 13.21
N GLN A 22 7.41 6.80 12.70
CA GLN A 22 7.79 5.38 12.73
C GLN A 22 8.07 4.81 11.34
N ASP A 23 8.47 5.65 10.38
CA ASP A 23 8.94 5.29 9.03
C ASP A 23 7.89 4.57 8.15
N PHE A 24 6.60 4.70 8.45
CA PHE A 24 5.55 4.17 7.58
C PHE A 24 5.48 4.93 6.24
N ALA A 25 5.93 6.19 6.22
CA ALA A 25 5.84 7.08 5.08
C ALA A 25 4.39 7.19 4.54
N PRO A 26 3.40 7.56 5.37
CA PRO A 26 2.00 7.61 4.93
C PRO A 26 1.84 8.61 3.78
N GLY A 27 1.09 8.24 2.76
CA GLY A 27 0.68 9.15 1.72
C GLY A 27 -0.34 10.17 2.25
N VAL A 28 -0.36 11.33 1.61
CA VAL A 28 -1.36 12.38 1.94
C VAL A 28 -2.76 11.83 1.66
N GLY A 29 -3.60 11.80 2.69
CA GLY A 29 -4.97 11.26 2.63
C GLY A 29 -5.07 9.75 2.88
N ASP A 30 -3.97 9.00 2.99
CA ASP A 30 -4.02 7.54 3.15
C ASP A 30 -4.88 7.13 4.37
N ILE A 31 -4.68 7.76 5.53
CA ILE A 31 -5.40 7.40 6.78
C ILE A 31 -6.91 7.67 6.66
N GLU A 32 -7.30 8.77 5.99
CA GLU A 32 -8.71 9.09 5.72
C GLU A 32 -9.34 8.04 4.82
N ILE A 33 -8.62 7.61 3.78
CA ILE A 33 -9.08 6.56 2.87
C ILE A 33 -9.27 5.24 3.61
N TYR A 34 -8.35 4.87 4.52
CA TYR A 34 -8.48 3.66 5.35
C TYR A 34 -9.74 3.71 6.22
N ALA A 35 -9.96 4.84 6.92
CA ALA A 35 -11.12 5.05 7.76
C ALA A 35 -12.45 5.06 6.96
N ASN A 36 -12.42 5.55 5.72
CA ASN A 36 -13.59 5.56 4.85
C ASN A 36 -13.83 4.20 4.18
N THR A 37 -12.80 3.39 3.96
CA THR A 37 -12.92 2.03 3.42
C THR A 37 -13.62 1.12 4.42
N ASP A 38 -13.24 1.22 5.70
CA ASP A 38 -13.88 0.51 6.80
C ASP A 38 -13.98 1.46 8.02
N ARG A 39 -15.16 2.01 8.25
CA ARG A 39 -15.43 2.98 9.32
C ARG A 39 -15.19 2.43 10.73
N GLN A 40 -15.12 1.13 10.89
CA GLN A 40 -14.87 0.46 12.15
C GLN A 40 -13.48 -0.22 12.18
N GLY A 41 -12.68 -0.05 11.14
CA GLY A 41 -11.43 -0.75 10.92
C GLY A 41 -10.21 -0.13 11.59
N ILE A 42 -10.31 0.99 12.30
CA ILE A 42 -9.14 1.61 12.97
C ILE A 42 -9.45 1.83 14.45
N TRP A 43 -8.52 1.43 15.31
CA TRP A 43 -8.63 1.59 16.77
C TRP A 43 -7.40 2.24 17.37
N LEU A 44 -7.62 3.05 18.40
CA LEU A 44 -6.57 3.71 19.17
C LEU A 44 -6.55 3.20 20.61
N ALA A 45 -5.36 3.02 21.15
CA ALA A 45 -5.14 2.83 22.57
C ALA A 45 -5.02 4.20 23.23
N TRP A 46 -5.81 4.42 24.28
CA TRP A 46 -5.85 5.64 25.07
C TRP A 46 -5.37 5.37 26.49
N GLU A 47 -4.51 6.22 26.99
CA GLU A 47 -4.07 6.21 28.39
C GLU A 47 -4.12 7.63 28.95
N ASN A 48 -4.82 7.81 30.11
CA ASN A 48 -4.99 9.12 30.75
C ASN A 48 -5.48 10.22 29.76
N ASN A 49 -6.51 9.89 28.99
CA ASN A 49 -7.13 10.76 27.97
C ASN A 49 -6.17 11.20 26.84
N ARG A 50 -5.10 10.45 26.59
CA ARG A 50 -4.19 10.69 25.47
C ARG A 50 -4.07 9.43 24.61
N PRO A 51 -4.09 9.55 23.27
CA PRO A 51 -3.84 8.41 22.41
C PRO A 51 -2.34 8.07 22.44
N VAL A 52 -2.04 6.77 22.57
CA VAL A 52 -0.67 6.27 22.74
C VAL A 52 -0.28 5.19 21.74
N GLY A 53 -1.19 4.78 20.88
CA GLY A 53 -0.94 3.81 19.83
C GLY A 53 -2.19 3.59 18.98
N CYS A 54 -2.03 2.94 17.85
CA CYS A 54 -3.12 2.58 16.94
C CYS A 54 -2.87 1.23 16.26
N ILE A 55 -3.93 0.68 15.69
CA ILE A 55 -3.93 -0.46 14.77
C ILE A 55 -5.07 -0.29 13.78
N ALA A 56 -4.82 -0.61 12.52
CA ALA A 56 -5.86 -0.75 11.50
C ALA A 56 -6.10 -2.23 11.20
N GLY A 57 -7.35 -2.62 11.05
CA GLY A 57 -7.79 -3.92 10.57
C GLY A 57 -8.91 -3.69 9.58
N VAL A 58 -8.55 -3.25 8.35
CA VAL A 58 -9.50 -2.83 7.32
C VAL A 58 -10.07 -4.05 6.62
N THR A 59 -11.38 -4.19 6.66
CA THR A 59 -12.14 -5.24 5.98
C THR A 59 -12.55 -4.76 4.59
N TYR A 60 -12.11 -5.45 3.53
CA TYR A 60 -12.54 -5.18 2.17
C TYR A 60 -13.86 -5.88 1.84
N ASN A 61 -14.02 -7.10 2.34
CA ASN A 61 -15.21 -7.92 2.20
C ASN A 61 -15.13 -9.13 3.18
N PRO A 62 -16.16 -9.98 3.31
CA PRO A 62 -16.14 -11.10 4.25
C PRO A 62 -14.99 -12.10 4.05
N SER A 63 -14.41 -12.16 2.85
CA SER A 63 -13.31 -13.11 2.57
C SER A 63 -11.93 -12.53 2.85
N TYR A 64 -11.77 -11.18 2.96
CA TYR A 64 -10.45 -10.57 3.08
C TYR A 64 -10.42 -9.28 3.90
N ALA A 65 -9.46 -9.21 4.81
CA ALA A 65 -9.09 -8.00 5.54
C ALA A 65 -7.57 -7.85 5.60
N PHE A 66 -7.11 -6.66 5.93
CA PHE A 66 -5.68 -6.39 6.09
C PHE A 66 -5.40 -5.65 7.40
N ILE A 67 -4.38 -6.10 8.14
CA ILE A 67 -3.91 -5.43 9.36
C ILE A 67 -2.69 -4.58 9.02
N GLY A 68 -2.77 -3.29 9.36
CA GLY A 68 -1.69 -2.33 9.22
C GLY A 68 -1.69 -1.29 10.33
N LEU A 69 -0.86 -0.25 10.21
CA LEU A 69 -0.74 0.84 11.20
C LEU A 69 -0.62 0.35 12.66
N PHE A 70 -0.06 -0.86 12.87
CA PHE A 70 0.12 -1.40 14.20
C PHE A 70 1.34 -0.76 14.86
N VAL A 71 1.10 0.25 15.64
CA VAL A 71 2.16 1.04 16.26
C VAL A 71 1.77 1.54 17.65
N VAL A 72 2.73 1.50 18.57
CA VAL A 72 2.64 2.10 19.91
C VAL A 72 3.73 3.14 20.02
N SER A 73 3.38 4.32 20.54
CA SER A 73 4.32 5.42 20.78
C SER A 73 5.53 4.92 21.58
N PRO A 74 6.78 5.28 21.23
CA PRO A 74 7.99 4.71 21.83
C PRO A 74 8.01 4.73 23.36
N LEU A 75 7.58 5.84 23.98
CA LEU A 75 7.53 6.01 25.44
C LEU A 75 6.51 5.11 26.15
N HIS A 76 5.63 4.43 25.40
CA HIS A 76 4.56 3.59 25.96
C HIS A 76 4.76 2.10 25.60
N ARG A 77 5.87 1.75 24.96
CA ARG A 77 6.21 0.35 24.62
C ARG A 77 6.59 -0.47 25.87
N GLY A 78 6.58 -1.79 25.74
CA GLY A 78 6.93 -2.72 26.84
C GLY A 78 5.86 -2.87 27.93
N ARG A 79 4.71 -2.18 27.82
CA ARG A 79 3.65 -2.11 28.86
C ARG A 79 2.40 -2.91 28.47
N GLY A 80 2.48 -3.78 27.48
CA GLY A 80 1.36 -4.63 27.03
C GLY A 80 0.34 -3.96 26.11
N ILE A 81 0.45 -2.64 25.85
CA ILE A 81 -0.52 -1.86 25.04
C ILE A 81 -0.69 -2.47 23.63
N GLY A 82 0.41 -2.82 22.96
CA GLY A 82 0.35 -3.46 21.66
C GLY A 82 -0.44 -4.77 21.67
N ARG A 83 -0.30 -5.58 22.75
CA ARG A 83 -1.08 -6.83 22.88
C ARG A 83 -2.58 -6.57 23.00
N HIS A 84 -2.98 -5.50 23.70
CA HIS A 84 -4.40 -5.13 23.81
C HIS A 84 -4.97 -4.69 22.46
N LEU A 85 -4.25 -3.82 21.72
CA LEU A 85 -4.62 -3.43 20.36
C LEU A 85 -4.73 -4.64 19.41
N TRP A 86 -3.72 -5.52 19.45
CA TRP A 86 -3.67 -6.73 18.62
C TRP A 86 -4.86 -7.67 18.90
N ASN A 87 -5.12 -7.96 20.16
CA ASN A 87 -6.23 -8.83 20.54
C ASN A 87 -7.59 -8.22 20.16
N HIS A 88 -7.72 -6.89 20.27
CA HIS A 88 -8.92 -6.18 19.85
C HIS A 88 -9.15 -6.33 18.34
N ALA A 89 -8.14 -6.08 17.53
CA ALA A 89 -8.22 -6.20 16.08
C ALA A 89 -8.54 -7.65 15.64
N LEU A 90 -7.85 -8.66 16.22
CA LEU A 90 -8.12 -10.05 15.90
C LEU A 90 -9.54 -10.50 16.29
N LYS A 91 -10.09 -9.95 17.38
CA LYS A 91 -11.47 -10.20 17.78
C LYS A 91 -12.46 -9.58 16.81
N ALA A 92 -12.22 -8.34 16.40
CA ALA A 92 -13.05 -7.64 15.40
C ALA A 92 -13.06 -8.36 14.06
N LEU A 93 -11.90 -8.91 13.63
CA LEU A 93 -11.73 -9.62 12.37
C LEU A 93 -12.01 -11.14 12.45
N SER A 94 -12.62 -11.64 13.55
CA SER A 94 -12.79 -13.08 13.78
C SER A 94 -13.62 -13.81 12.72
N ASN A 95 -14.52 -13.11 12.05
CA ASN A 95 -15.40 -13.66 11.01
C ASN A 95 -14.83 -13.53 9.58
N VAL A 96 -13.66 -12.89 9.41
CA VAL A 96 -13.02 -12.74 8.10
C VAL A 96 -12.24 -14.00 7.76
N GLN A 97 -12.40 -14.52 6.53
CA GLN A 97 -11.80 -15.80 6.12
C GLN A 97 -10.28 -15.72 6.00
N CYS A 98 -9.74 -14.61 5.52
CA CYS A 98 -8.32 -14.40 5.36
C CYS A 98 -7.92 -13.00 5.84
N ILE A 99 -6.87 -12.92 6.64
CA ILE A 99 -6.31 -11.67 7.14
C ILE A 99 -4.85 -11.58 6.66
N GLY A 100 -4.52 -10.52 5.91
CA GLY A 100 -3.16 -10.19 5.49
C GLY A 100 -2.49 -9.18 6.40
N LEU A 101 -1.16 -9.14 6.38
CA LEU A 101 -0.34 -8.07 6.96
C LEU A 101 1.06 -8.03 6.33
N GLU A 102 1.74 -6.90 6.52
CA GLU A 102 3.19 -6.76 6.26
C GLU A 102 3.94 -6.69 7.59
N ALA A 103 4.73 -7.70 7.88
CA ALA A 103 5.48 -7.82 9.12
C ALA A 103 6.87 -7.18 9.00
N ALA A 104 7.23 -6.28 9.90
CA ALA A 104 8.64 -5.98 10.14
C ALA A 104 9.36 -7.27 10.60
N THR A 105 10.59 -7.50 10.14
CA THR A 105 11.30 -8.78 10.34
C THR A 105 11.36 -9.23 11.81
N GLN A 106 11.55 -8.28 12.73
CA GLN A 106 11.60 -8.56 14.18
C GLN A 106 10.24 -8.96 14.76
N MET A 107 9.13 -8.68 14.08
CA MET A 107 7.77 -8.98 14.54
C MET A 107 7.22 -10.30 14.00
N VAL A 108 7.91 -10.94 13.08
CA VAL A 108 7.46 -12.17 12.40
C VAL A 108 7.05 -13.26 13.39
N ARG A 109 7.89 -13.54 14.40
CA ARG A 109 7.58 -14.56 15.42
C ARG A 109 6.32 -14.24 16.23
N PHE A 110 6.05 -12.97 16.48
CA PHE A 110 4.83 -12.54 17.18
C PHE A 110 3.58 -12.85 16.34
N TYR A 111 3.64 -12.62 15.03
CA TYR A 111 2.53 -12.91 14.12
C TYR A 111 2.38 -14.43 13.87
N GLU A 112 3.48 -15.18 13.77
CA GLU A 112 3.44 -16.65 13.69
C GLU A 112 2.75 -17.27 14.91
N ALA A 113 3.03 -16.75 16.11
CA ALA A 113 2.35 -17.18 17.34
C ALA A 113 0.84 -16.87 17.35
N SER A 114 0.39 -15.95 16.49
CA SER A 114 -1.02 -15.62 16.27
C SER A 114 -1.66 -16.37 15.09
N GLY A 115 -0.94 -17.35 14.51
CA GLY A 115 -1.42 -18.20 13.42
C GLY A 115 -1.20 -17.67 12.02
N PHE A 116 -0.41 -16.60 11.84
CA PHE A 116 -0.02 -16.10 10.54
C PHE A 116 1.13 -16.94 9.95
N LYS A 117 1.11 -17.13 8.63
CA LYS A 117 2.15 -17.84 7.87
C LYS A 117 2.84 -16.86 6.93
N LYS A 118 4.16 -17.01 6.78
CA LYS A 118 4.95 -16.26 5.80
C LYS A 118 4.55 -16.66 4.39
N GLU A 119 4.47 -15.67 3.50
CA GLU A 119 4.18 -15.89 2.08
C GLU A 119 5.34 -15.43 1.21
N SER A 120 5.71 -14.14 1.29
CA SER A 120 6.75 -13.55 0.47
C SER A 120 7.48 -12.42 1.20
N ILE A 121 8.53 -11.89 0.58
CA ILE A 121 9.26 -10.72 1.09
C ILE A 121 8.95 -9.54 0.20
N THR A 122 8.27 -8.53 0.73
CA THR A 122 8.10 -7.23 0.09
C THR A 122 9.35 -6.39 0.28
N THR A 123 9.81 -5.72 -0.78
CA THR A 123 10.99 -4.83 -0.72
C THR A 123 10.56 -3.39 -0.93
N ARG A 124 10.77 -2.53 0.07
CA ARG A 124 10.70 -1.08 -0.11
C ARG A 124 11.96 -0.61 -0.82
N GLN A 125 11.76 0.13 -1.89
CA GLN A 125 12.83 0.69 -2.70
C GLN A 125 12.70 2.21 -2.76
N GLN A 126 13.83 2.90 -2.94
CA GLN A 126 13.90 4.34 -2.99
C GLN A 126 14.66 4.79 -4.24
N LEU A 127 14.13 5.81 -4.90
CA LEU A 127 14.81 6.57 -5.95
C LEU A 127 14.97 8.01 -5.46
N LEU A 128 16.14 8.61 -5.70
CA LEU A 128 16.35 10.05 -5.55
C LEU A 128 16.39 10.69 -6.94
N CYS A 129 15.31 11.35 -7.31
CA CYS A 129 15.15 12.04 -8.59
C CYS A 129 15.54 13.51 -8.45
N LEU A 130 16.72 13.91 -8.98
CA LEU A 130 17.28 15.25 -8.76
C LEU A 130 17.11 16.21 -9.95
N SER A 131 16.92 15.71 -11.17
CA SER A 131 16.89 16.57 -12.38
C SER A 131 15.70 16.26 -13.28
N GLU A 132 15.35 17.23 -14.15
CA GLU A 132 14.32 17.08 -15.19
C GLU A 132 14.82 16.23 -16.38
N GLU A 133 16.13 16.12 -16.53
CA GLU A 133 16.78 15.39 -17.63
C GLU A 133 17.03 13.92 -17.31
N SER A 134 16.52 13.40 -16.19
CA SER A 134 16.59 11.97 -15.90
C SER A 134 15.70 11.23 -16.90
N GLN A 135 16.20 11.02 -18.11
CA GLN A 135 15.63 10.03 -19.04
C GLN A 135 15.74 8.67 -18.35
N HIS A 136 14.68 8.26 -17.68
CA HIS A 136 14.59 6.90 -17.17
C HIS A 136 14.61 5.96 -18.40
N PRO A 137 15.65 5.15 -18.58
CA PRO A 137 15.76 4.34 -19.77
C PRO A 137 14.54 3.41 -19.82
N ASN A 138 13.79 3.47 -20.91
CA ASN A 138 12.81 2.44 -21.26
C ASN A 138 13.58 1.14 -21.52
N THR A 139 13.90 0.40 -20.44
CA THR A 139 14.78 -0.77 -20.48
C THR A 139 14.08 -2.03 -20.98
N THR A 140 12.76 -1.96 -21.16
CA THR A 140 11.97 -3.13 -21.59
C THR A 140 11.25 -2.80 -22.90
N THR A 141 11.44 -3.65 -23.91
CA THR A 141 10.75 -3.51 -25.18
C THR A 141 9.25 -3.69 -25.00
N LEU A 142 8.46 -2.69 -25.37
CA LEU A 142 7.02 -2.81 -25.46
C LEU A 142 6.71 -3.65 -26.72
N HIS A 143 6.12 -4.84 -26.53
CA HIS A 143 5.76 -5.72 -27.67
C HIS A 143 4.49 -5.24 -28.38
N ARG A 144 3.66 -4.45 -27.70
CA ARG A 144 2.41 -3.90 -28.21
C ARG A 144 2.58 -2.44 -28.64
N THR A 145 2.30 -2.15 -29.89
CA THR A 145 2.37 -0.79 -30.48
C THR A 145 1.06 -0.01 -30.35
N ASP A 146 -0.02 -0.67 -29.91
CA ASP A 146 -1.36 -0.12 -29.77
C ASP A 146 -1.66 0.44 -28.36
N ILE A 147 -0.68 0.40 -27.43
CA ILE A 147 -0.83 0.89 -26.06
C ILE A 147 -0.49 2.38 -25.96
N SER A 148 -1.37 3.13 -25.34
CA SER A 148 -1.15 4.52 -24.90
C SER A 148 -1.35 4.66 -23.40
N VAL A 149 -0.66 5.64 -22.79
CA VAL A 149 -0.84 5.98 -21.37
C VAL A 149 -1.61 7.28 -21.26
N VAL A 150 -2.71 7.24 -20.55
CA VAL A 150 -3.60 8.38 -20.34
C VAL A 150 -3.85 8.62 -18.84
N PRO A 151 -4.17 9.84 -18.40
CA PRO A 151 -4.59 10.09 -17.04
C PRO A 151 -5.97 9.46 -16.77
N LEU A 152 -6.22 9.03 -15.53
CA LEU A 152 -7.48 8.38 -15.13
C LEU A 152 -8.74 9.17 -15.51
N ARG A 153 -8.67 10.52 -15.47
CA ARG A 153 -9.82 11.38 -15.81
C ARG A 153 -10.36 11.17 -17.24
N ASP A 154 -9.56 10.58 -18.12
CA ASP A 154 -9.89 10.41 -19.53
C ASP A 154 -10.53 9.04 -19.83
N ILE A 155 -10.73 8.20 -18.79
CA ILE A 155 -11.36 6.89 -18.91
C ILE A 155 -12.36 6.63 -17.76
N PRO A 156 -13.35 5.73 -17.98
CA PRO A 156 -14.24 5.29 -16.91
C PRO A 156 -13.44 4.55 -15.80
N LEU A 157 -13.71 4.91 -14.52
CA LEU A 157 -13.08 4.28 -13.36
C LEU A 157 -13.34 2.77 -13.33
N GLU A 158 -14.51 2.35 -13.77
CA GLU A 158 -14.97 0.96 -13.81
C GLU A 158 -14.05 0.06 -14.66
N ALA A 159 -13.39 0.62 -15.67
CA ALA A 159 -12.40 -0.11 -16.47
C ALA A 159 -11.17 -0.48 -15.62
N VAL A 160 -10.71 0.44 -14.76
CA VAL A 160 -9.59 0.20 -13.85
C VAL A 160 -10.02 -0.72 -12.70
N GLN A 161 -11.22 -0.53 -12.15
CA GLN A 161 -11.74 -1.39 -11.08
C GLN A 161 -11.89 -2.85 -11.54
N SER A 162 -12.42 -3.07 -12.76
CA SER A 162 -12.53 -4.40 -13.34
C SER A 162 -11.16 -5.03 -13.62
N TYR A 163 -10.15 -4.21 -13.95
CA TYR A 163 -8.77 -4.66 -14.13
C TYR A 163 -8.16 -5.06 -12.77
N ASP A 164 -8.25 -4.21 -11.75
CA ASP A 164 -7.75 -4.46 -10.39
C ASP A 164 -8.35 -5.74 -9.80
N GLU A 165 -9.69 -5.93 -9.91
CA GLU A 165 -10.38 -7.11 -9.40
C GLU A 165 -9.87 -8.43 -9.98
N ARG A 166 -9.44 -8.44 -11.24
CA ARG A 166 -8.87 -9.65 -11.86
C ARG A 166 -7.51 -10.02 -11.29
N HIS A 167 -6.69 -9.05 -10.91
CA HIS A 167 -5.28 -9.24 -10.56
C HIS A 167 -4.99 -9.14 -9.06
N GLU A 168 -5.83 -8.49 -8.28
CA GLU A 168 -5.67 -8.43 -6.84
C GLU A 168 -6.22 -9.66 -6.12
N ILE A 169 -5.69 -9.92 -4.92
CA ILE A 169 -6.06 -11.08 -4.09
C ILE A 169 -7.56 -11.10 -3.80
N SER A 170 -8.16 -9.95 -3.64
CA SER A 170 -9.58 -9.79 -3.31
C SER A 170 -10.14 -8.50 -3.91
N PRO A 171 -11.41 -8.51 -4.36
CA PRO A 171 -12.08 -7.29 -4.81
C PRO A 171 -12.07 -6.20 -3.73
N ARG A 172 -11.72 -4.96 -4.15
CA ARG A 172 -11.61 -3.81 -3.24
C ARG A 172 -12.16 -2.51 -3.85
N PRO A 173 -13.37 -2.53 -4.50
CA PRO A 173 -13.85 -1.39 -5.28
C PRO A 173 -14.03 -0.12 -4.46
N HIS A 174 -14.51 -0.19 -3.20
CA HIS A 174 -14.68 0.97 -2.33
C HIS A 174 -13.35 1.64 -1.96
N PHE A 175 -12.34 0.83 -1.64
CA PHE A 175 -10.99 1.33 -1.42
C PHE A 175 -10.45 1.98 -2.68
N LEU A 176 -10.51 1.26 -3.80
CA LEU A 176 -9.88 1.67 -5.06
C LEU A 176 -10.50 2.97 -5.60
N GLU A 177 -11.81 3.15 -5.50
CA GLU A 177 -12.46 4.39 -5.90
C GLU A 177 -11.89 5.59 -5.16
N GLN A 178 -11.86 5.53 -3.83
CA GLN A 178 -11.33 6.62 -3.00
C GLN A 178 -9.83 6.82 -3.24
N TRP A 179 -9.08 5.72 -3.38
CA TRP A 179 -7.65 5.74 -3.62
C TRP A 179 -7.29 6.40 -4.94
N LEU A 180 -7.97 6.05 -6.02
CA LEU A 180 -7.66 6.58 -7.36
C LEU A 180 -8.23 7.98 -7.60
N ARG A 181 -9.36 8.35 -6.96
CA ARG A 181 -9.97 9.68 -7.08
C ARG A 181 -9.44 10.69 -6.08
N HIS A 182 -8.59 10.30 -5.14
CA HIS A 182 -8.04 11.25 -4.17
C HIS A 182 -7.22 12.33 -4.87
N LYS A 183 -7.49 13.61 -4.52
CA LYS A 183 -6.92 14.79 -5.18
C LYS A 183 -5.39 14.92 -5.08
N ALA A 184 -4.77 14.27 -4.08
CA ALA A 184 -3.33 14.28 -3.93
C ALA A 184 -2.72 13.14 -4.76
N GLY A 185 -1.95 13.49 -5.77
CA GLY A 185 -1.26 12.56 -6.66
C GLY A 185 -1.92 12.35 -8.02
N ASP A 186 -1.24 11.61 -8.86
CA ASP A 186 -1.61 11.34 -10.24
C ASP A 186 -1.83 9.85 -10.46
N VAL A 187 -2.75 9.51 -11.36
CA VAL A 187 -3.03 8.15 -11.80
C VAL A 187 -2.91 8.08 -13.32
N PHE A 188 -2.09 7.15 -13.78
CA PHE A 188 -1.87 6.86 -15.20
C PHE A 188 -2.38 5.46 -15.52
N VAL A 189 -3.05 5.32 -16.66
CA VAL A 189 -3.66 4.08 -17.12
C VAL A 189 -3.18 3.74 -18.52
N ALA A 190 -2.73 2.52 -18.71
CA ALA A 190 -2.38 1.99 -20.02
C ALA A 190 -3.62 1.41 -20.68
N ILE A 191 -3.97 1.94 -21.85
CA ILE A 191 -5.13 1.50 -22.63
C ILE A 191 -4.72 1.13 -24.06
N ASP A 192 -5.47 0.20 -24.66
CA ASP A 192 -5.35 -0.10 -26.08
C ASP A 192 -6.20 0.86 -26.95
N SER A 193 -6.14 0.68 -28.26
CA SER A 193 -6.92 1.46 -29.23
C SER A 193 -8.44 1.30 -29.09
N LYS A 194 -8.91 0.31 -28.34
CA LYS A 194 -10.33 0.08 -28.04
C LYS A 194 -10.75 0.64 -26.66
N GLY A 195 -9.80 1.22 -25.90
CA GLY A 195 -10.02 1.75 -24.57
C GLY A 195 -10.00 0.70 -23.45
N ALA A 196 -9.56 -0.53 -23.72
CA ALA A 196 -9.44 -1.55 -22.67
C ALA A 196 -8.22 -1.26 -21.78
N CYS A 197 -8.38 -1.41 -20.46
CA CYS A 197 -7.32 -1.22 -19.47
C CYS A 197 -6.38 -2.43 -19.44
N HIS A 198 -5.06 -2.18 -19.59
CA HIS A 198 -3.98 -3.15 -19.57
C HIS A 198 -2.98 -2.92 -18.41
N GLY A 199 -3.26 -1.95 -17.56
CA GLY A 199 -2.47 -1.63 -16.39
C GLY A 199 -2.72 -0.20 -15.90
N TYR A 200 -2.29 0.06 -14.68
CA TYR A 200 -2.37 1.39 -14.11
C TYR A 200 -1.33 1.59 -13.01
N VAL A 201 -1.01 2.84 -12.73
CA VAL A 201 -0.12 3.23 -11.64
C VAL A 201 -0.63 4.50 -10.98
N ARG A 202 -0.50 4.58 -9.66
CA ARG A 202 -0.68 5.83 -8.91
C ARG A 202 0.63 6.27 -8.30
N ILE A 203 0.90 7.58 -8.37
CA ILE A 203 1.94 8.25 -7.58
C ILE A 203 1.30 9.36 -6.75
N ARG A 204 1.71 9.47 -5.48
CA ARG A 204 1.14 10.46 -4.54
C ARG A 204 2.19 10.99 -3.58
N PRO A 205 2.02 12.23 -3.06
CA PRO A 205 2.90 12.77 -2.04
C PRO A 205 2.80 11.95 -0.75
N CYS A 206 3.92 11.79 -0.04
CA CYS A 206 3.98 11.12 1.25
C CYS A 206 4.82 11.88 2.26
N LEU A 207 4.58 11.61 3.55
CA LEU A 207 5.25 12.24 4.67
C LEU A 207 6.43 11.35 5.11
N LEU A 208 7.63 11.80 4.85
CA LEU A 208 8.86 11.19 5.37
C LEU A 208 9.16 11.75 6.78
N PRO A 209 9.99 11.10 7.60
CA PRO A 209 10.31 11.58 8.94
C PRO A 209 10.81 13.02 8.99
N VAL A 210 11.63 13.43 8.02
CA VAL A 210 12.23 14.77 7.98
C VAL A 210 11.58 15.65 6.92
N ASN A 211 11.27 15.12 5.74
CA ASN A 211 10.79 15.86 4.58
C ASN A 211 9.52 15.21 4.01
N GLU A 212 9.09 15.70 2.86
CA GLU A 212 8.08 15.06 2.01
C GLU A 212 8.75 14.30 0.87
N GLY A 213 8.04 13.36 0.31
CA GLY A 213 8.45 12.56 -0.83
C GLY A 213 7.24 12.07 -1.62
N TRP A 214 7.45 11.04 -2.40
CA TRP A 214 6.42 10.43 -3.24
C TRP A 214 6.33 8.94 -2.97
N ARG A 215 5.15 8.37 -3.08
CA ARG A 215 4.93 6.90 -3.09
C ARG A 215 4.25 6.49 -4.39
N VAL A 216 4.83 5.48 -5.02
CA VAL A 216 4.25 4.79 -6.18
C VAL A 216 3.47 3.58 -5.66
N GLY A 217 2.21 3.47 -6.06
CA GLY A 217 1.36 2.30 -5.78
C GLY A 217 -0.14 2.64 -5.59
N PRO A 218 -1.01 1.75 -6.09
CA PRO A 218 -0.71 0.48 -6.78
C PRO A 218 -0.01 0.68 -8.12
N TRP A 219 0.69 -0.37 -8.59
CA TRP A 219 1.29 -0.43 -9.91
C TRP A 219 1.06 -1.84 -10.47
N LEU A 220 0.15 -1.94 -11.43
CA LEU A 220 -0.26 -3.18 -12.07
C LEU A 220 -0.11 -3.07 -13.58
N ALA A 221 0.29 -4.16 -14.23
CA ALA A 221 0.40 -4.22 -15.69
C ALA A 221 0.35 -5.66 -16.21
N GLU A 222 -0.21 -5.89 -17.38
CA GLU A 222 -0.27 -7.21 -18.01
C GLU A 222 1.11 -7.73 -18.45
N GLU A 223 2.03 -6.82 -18.82
CA GLU A 223 3.38 -7.18 -19.25
C GLU A 223 4.43 -6.15 -18.79
N SER A 224 5.68 -6.59 -18.78
CA SER A 224 6.80 -5.78 -18.28
C SER A 224 7.04 -4.48 -19.06
N GLY A 225 6.74 -4.46 -20.37
CA GLY A 225 6.83 -3.26 -21.20
C GLY A 225 5.82 -2.21 -20.78
N ILE A 226 4.57 -2.61 -20.54
CA ILE A 226 3.51 -1.73 -20.02
C ILE A 226 3.86 -1.25 -18.61
N ALA A 227 4.36 -2.14 -17.74
CA ALA A 227 4.81 -1.77 -16.41
C ALA A 227 5.91 -0.68 -16.46
N SER A 228 6.92 -0.85 -17.32
CA SER A 228 7.99 0.14 -17.49
C SER A 228 7.47 1.47 -17.99
N LEU A 229 6.56 1.46 -18.97
CA LEU A 229 5.95 2.65 -19.54
C LEU A 229 5.13 3.42 -18.49
N LEU A 230 4.32 2.73 -17.68
CA LEU A 230 3.54 3.32 -16.60
C LEU A 230 4.44 3.94 -15.53
N LEU A 231 5.50 3.22 -15.10
CA LEU A 231 6.45 3.73 -14.12
C LEU A 231 7.17 4.98 -14.64
N SER A 232 7.65 4.99 -15.88
CA SER A 232 8.27 6.18 -16.51
C SER A 232 7.33 7.38 -16.46
N ASN A 233 6.08 7.23 -16.92
CA ASN A 233 5.08 8.29 -16.85
C ASN A 233 4.82 8.82 -15.44
N ALA A 234 4.82 7.92 -14.44
CA ALA A 234 4.67 8.32 -13.04
C ALA A 234 5.88 9.12 -12.52
N LEU A 235 7.08 8.84 -13.02
CA LEU A 235 8.31 9.48 -12.56
C LEU A 235 8.60 10.83 -13.24
N ASP A 236 8.17 11.01 -14.49
CA ASP A 236 8.56 12.15 -15.35
C ASP A 236 8.28 13.54 -14.72
N ARG A 237 7.30 13.66 -13.83
CA ARG A 237 6.86 14.93 -13.26
C ARG A 237 7.14 15.06 -11.75
N HIS A 238 7.78 14.05 -11.15
CA HIS A 238 7.93 13.99 -9.70
C HIS A 238 9.41 13.96 -9.31
N LYS A 239 9.81 14.90 -8.45
CA LYS A 239 11.20 15.07 -7.98
C LYS A 239 11.32 14.81 -6.49
N GLY A 240 12.53 14.52 -6.05
CA GLY A 240 12.85 14.25 -4.67
C GLY A 240 12.90 12.74 -4.39
N VAL A 241 12.57 12.37 -3.18
CA VAL A 241 12.55 10.97 -2.74
C VAL A 241 11.28 10.29 -3.22
N ILE A 242 11.42 9.20 -3.98
CA ILE A 242 10.31 8.38 -4.46
C ILE A 242 10.44 6.98 -3.89
N LEU A 243 9.39 6.50 -3.22
CA LEU A 243 9.30 5.17 -2.63
C LEU A 243 8.37 4.27 -3.44
N ILE A 244 8.73 2.99 -3.54
CA ILE A 244 7.89 1.93 -4.09
C ILE A 244 8.05 0.65 -3.29
N ASP A 245 6.95 -0.05 -3.03
CA ASP A 245 6.94 -1.33 -2.32
C ASP A 245 6.67 -2.46 -3.32
N THR A 246 7.73 -3.20 -3.72
CA THR A 246 7.64 -4.28 -4.71
C THR A 246 7.38 -5.63 -4.04
N PRO A 247 6.35 -6.39 -4.47
CA PRO A 247 6.04 -7.69 -3.89
C PRO A 247 7.07 -8.75 -4.28
N GLY A 248 7.31 -9.70 -3.38
CA GLY A 248 8.34 -10.74 -3.57
C GLY A 248 8.00 -11.79 -4.62
N HIS A 249 6.71 -11.97 -4.91
CA HIS A 249 6.24 -12.93 -5.91
C HIS A 249 6.45 -12.42 -7.36
N ASN A 250 6.72 -11.12 -7.56
CA ASN A 250 7.01 -10.57 -8.89
C ASN A 250 8.50 -10.14 -9.02
N PRO A 251 9.40 -11.03 -9.47
CA PRO A 251 10.81 -10.70 -9.65
C PRO A 251 11.04 -9.66 -10.78
N THR A 252 10.11 -9.54 -11.72
CA THR A 252 10.19 -8.57 -12.82
C THR A 252 10.04 -7.14 -12.30
N ALA A 253 9.21 -6.92 -11.30
CA ALA A 253 9.07 -5.61 -10.65
C ALA A 253 10.43 -5.12 -10.11
N LYS A 254 11.18 -5.99 -9.43
CA LYS A 254 12.54 -5.67 -8.92
C LYS A 254 13.54 -5.38 -10.03
N LYS A 255 13.45 -6.08 -11.17
CA LYS A 255 14.32 -5.83 -12.33
C LYS A 255 14.05 -4.46 -12.93
N ILE A 256 12.77 -4.09 -13.13
CA ILE A 256 12.39 -2.80 -13.69
C ILE A 256 12.82 -1.67 -12.74
N THR A 257 12.51 -1.75 -11.45
CA THR A 257 12.90 -0.71 -10.48
C THR A 257 14.42 -0.56 -10.37
N ALA A 258 15.18 -1.66 -10.37
CA ALA A 258 16.63 -1.60 -10.36
C ALA A 258 17.20 -0.94 -11.64
N ALA A 259 16.66 -1.27 -12.81
CA ALA A 259 17.04 -0.65 -14.08
C ALA A 259 16.71 0.84 -14.15
N THR A 260 15.62 1.27 -13.46
CA THR A 260 15.22 2.68 -13.31
C THR A 260 16.10 3.45 -12.30
N GLY A 261 16.93 2.74 -11.53
CA GLY A 261 17.85 3.35 -10.55
C GLY A 261 17.37 3.31 -9.10
N PHE A 262 16.24 2.66 -8.81
CA PHE A 262 15.82 2.44 -7.43
C PHE A 262 16.80 1.57 -6.66
N LYS A 263 16.98 1.88 -5.38
CA LYS A 263 17.82 1.14 -4.43
C LYS A 263 16.96 0.53 -3.33
N PRO A 264 17.22 -0.70 -2.88
CA PRO A 264 16.54 -1.27 -1.72
C PRO A 264 16.78 -0.39 -0.47
N LEU A 265 15.71 -0.07 0.26
CA LEU A 265 15.75 0.68 1.52
C LEU A 265 15.48 -0.23 2.71
N GLY A 266 14.58 -1.20 2.56
CA GLY A 266 14.20 -2.13 3.61
C GLY A 266 13.28 -3.23 3.07
N SER A 267 12.89 -4.14 3.97
CA SER A 267 11.97 -5.22 3.60
C SER A 267 11.01 -5.55 4.74
N THR A 268 9.84 -6.03 4.35
CA THR A 268 8.83 -6.63 5.22
C THR A 268 8.54 -8.05 4.77
N VAL A 269 7.86 -8.81 5.62
CA VAL A 269 7.41 -10.17 5.29
C VAL A 269 5.90 -10.14 5.15
N ARG A 270 5.39 -10.41 3.95
CA ARG A 270 3.96 -10.63 3.72
C ARG A 270 3.52 -11.89 4.43
N MET A 271 2.50 -11.78 5.27
CA MET A 271 1.98 -12.90 6.03
C MET A 271 0.46 -12.95 5.96
N TYR A 272 -0.08 -14.18 6.04
CA TYR A 272 -1.53 -14.42 6.02
C TYR A 272 -1.96 -15.38 7.13
N ARG A 273 -3.16 -15.14 7.64
CA ARG A 273 -3.92 -16.04 8.50
C ARG A 273 -5.24 -16.39 7.82
N GLY A 274 -5.53 -17.67 7.67
CA GLY A 274 -6.68 -18.17 6.92
C GLY A 274 -6.33 -18.58 5.49
N LEU A 275 -7.35 -18.77 4.65
CA LEU A 275 -7.19 -19.20 3.27
C LEU A 275 -7.23 -18.00 2.33
N LEU A 276 -6.19 -17.83 1.51
CA LEU A 276 -6.17 -16.78 0.49
C LEU A 276 -7.32 -16.93 -0.50
N PRO A 277 -8.07 -15.86 -0.81
CA PRO A 277 -9.15 -15.91 -1.81
C PRO A 277 -8.66 -16.23 -3.21
N LYS A 278 -7.47 -15.75 -3.58
CA LYS A 278 -6.79 -16.04 -4.86
C LYS A 278 -5.28 -16.20 -4.61
N SER A 279 -4.60 -16.84 -5.56
CA SER A 279 -3.13 -16.80 -5.63
C SER A 279 -2.64 -15.39 -6.01
N HIS A 280 -1.40 -15.09 -5.64
CA HIS A 280 -0.76 -13.85 -6.08
C HIS A 280 -0.59 -13.80 -7.60
N ASP A 281 -0.87 -12.64 -8.18
CA ASP A 281 -0.75 -12.40 -9.62
C ASP A 281 0.60 -11.72 -9.93
N LEU A 282 1.29 -12.19 -10.96
CA LEU A 282 2.54 -11.61 -11.45
C LEU A 282 2.34 -10.22 -12.08
N ASN A 283 1.11 -9.82 -12.33
CA ASN A 283 0.77 -8.49 -12.86
C ASN A 283 0.76 -7.39 -11.79
N VAL A 284 0.92 -7.73 -10.51
CA VAL A 284 1.13 -6.76 -9.43
C VAL A 284 2.63 -6.46 -9.31
N TYR A 285 3.04 -5.28 -9.73
CA TYR A 285 4.42 -4.79 -9.68
C TYR A 285 4.72 -3.94 -8.44
N GLY A 286 3.73 -3.23 -7.93
CA GLY A 286 3.83 -2.41 -6.73
C GLY A 286 2.56 -2.43 -5.90
N LEU A 287 2.71 -2.58 -4.58
CA LEU A 287 1.60 -2.57 -3.65
C LEU A 287 1.00 -1.16 -3.53
N ALA A 288 -0.28 -1.05 -3.17
CA ALA A 288 -0.89 0.23 -2.85
C ALA A 288 -0.14 0.90 -1.69
N CYS A 289 0.11 0.14 -0.63
CA CYS A 289 0.94 0.49 0.52
C CYS A 289 1.20 -0.76 1.38
N LEU A 290 2.10 -0.66 2.36
CA LEU A 290 2.37 -1.77 3.30
C LEU A 290 1.27 -1.93 4.36
N GLU A 291 0.45 -0.91 4.54
CA GLU A 291 -0.55 -0.84 5.60
C GLU A 291 -1.90 -1.46 5.21
N LEU A 292 -2.16 -1.61 3.89
CA LEU A 292 -3.40 -2.19 3.35
C LEU A 292 -3.19 -3.29 2.31
N GLY A 293 -1.96 -3.54 1.90
CA GLY A 293 -1.62 -4.58 0.93
C GLY A 293 -1.60 -4.17 -0.52
#